data_8c5f1fe1e8c52c09118554033ad7ab64
#
_entry.id   8c5f1fe1e8c52c09118554033ad7ab64
#
_cell.length_a   1.000
_cell.length_b   1.000
_cell.length_c   1.000
_cell.angle_alpha   90.00
_cell.angle_beta   90.00
_cell.angle_gamma   90.00
#
_symmetry.space_group_name_H-M   'P 1'
#
loop_
_entity.id
_entity.type
_entity.pdbx_description
1 polymer ?
#
loop_
_entity_poly.entity_id
_entity_poly.type
_entity_poly.pdbx_seq_one_letter_code
_entity_poly.pdbx_strand_id
1 'polypeptide(L)'
;LSKQSFIKGTLILLAAGVMNRILGFIPRITLPRVIGAEGVGLYQMGWPFLIVILTFLTGGIPIAIAKLVAEAEAERNESRSRSILKISLTLSVSMGIVFTLICLLASKWITTHLLTDSRVYLTFICMSPIIIMVAVSSVLRGYFQGKQNMIPTAVSQIVETLVRIVMVLVFAYMMLPYGIEFAAAGAMIGVMAGEFCGMLMLLLHYRSSKRQTRPLAKVSIGTSKTGGRLSNLRRILRISIPVTASKLIGAGSYLLESILITQSLAIAGISTAVATAQYGALQGMIIPILLLPSALTFSLSVSLVPSLSEAAARKDMVTVHQRLHQSLRLALITGAPFAVLMYVLAEPICKYMYNQPDIGIMLKMMAPVALFIYFQAPLQAALQALDKPGSALVNTLIGACVKLILIYWLASKPDIGILGAVLAINVNIVLITLLHWRSIVRLLNFRMQITDFFKVLVAMVISGISCYLTMYMNWSGIPLLRFLSACLVGGVVYVLFIWLMRLILPSDVSRLINLGKKIIRP
;
A
#
# COMPACT_ATOMS: atom_id res chain seq x y z
N LEU A 1 -18.33 10.03 25.10
CA LEU A 1 -17.07 9.95 24.35
C LEU A 1 -16.64 11.39 24.04
N SER A 2 -15.54 11.84 24.66
CA SER A 2 -14.96 13.17 24.39
C SER A 2 -14.59 13.25 22.90
N LYS A 3 -15.06 14.30 22.20
CA LYS A 3 -14.60 14.62 20.85
C LYS A 3 -13.08 14.72 20.87
N GLN A 4 -12.39 13.86 20.13
CA GLN A 4 -10.94 13.95 20.02
C GLN A 4 -10.60 15.23 19.23
N SER A 5 -9.55 15.93 19.68
CA SER A 5 -8.97 16.96 18.81
C SER A 5 -8.59 16.33 17.48
N PHE A 6 -8.93 17.00 16.36
CA PHE A 6 -8.63 16.55 15.00
C PHE A 6 -7.16 16.10 14.85
N ILE A 7 -6.23 16.86 15.45
CA ILE A 7 -4.80 16.55 15.43
C ILE A 7 -4.51 15.23 16.15
N LYS A 8 -5.11 15.00 17.33
CA LYS A 8 -4.90 13.76 18.11
C LYS A 8 -5.45 12.54 17.36
N GLY A 9 -6.61 12.64 16.74
CA GLY A 9 -7.19 11.56 15.92
C GLY A 9 -6.34 11.22 14.71
N THR A 10 -5.83 12.22 13.99
CA THR A 10 -4.95 12.04 12.83
C THR A 10 -3.63 11.38 13.22
N LEU A 11 -3.03 11.78 14.35
CA LEU A 11 -1.80 11.17 14.86
C LEU A 11 -2.00 9.70 15.25
N ILE A 12 -3.12 9.34 15.87
CA ILE A 12 -3.46 7.95 16.21
C ILE A 12 -3.54 7.08 14.96
N LEU A 13 -4.25 7.53 13.92
CA LEU A 13 -4.35 6.80 12.66
C LEU A 13 -3.01 6.68 11.94
N LEU A 14 -2.21 7.74 11.96
CA LEU A 14 -0.87 7.74 11.37
C LEU A 14 0.05 6.74 12.08
N ALA A 15 0.07 6.75 13.41
CA ALA A 15 0.85 5.81 14.21
C ALA A 15 0.41 4.36 13.96
N ALA A 16 -0.92 4.09 13.96
CA ALA A 16 -1.46 2.78 13.63
C ALA A 16 -1.10 2.36 12.21
N GLY A 17 -1.16 3.27 11.24
CA GLY A 17 -0.78 3.02 9.85
C GLY A 17 0.70 2.66 9.67
N VAL A 18 1.60 3.37 10.35
CA VAL A 18 3.04 3.05 10.36
C VAL A 18 3.29 1.69 11.00
N MET A 19 2.69 1.44 12.17
CA MET A 19 2.82 0.16 12.87
C MET A 19 2.32 -1.00 12.00
N ASN A 20 1.16 -0.86 11.36
CA ASN A 20 0.61 -1.89 10.48
C ASN A 20 1.49 -2.17 9.26
N ARG A 21 2.19 -1.16 8.73
CA ARG A 21 3.14 -1.36 7.63
C ARG A 21 4.36 -2.17 8.06
N ILE A 22 4.90 -1.88 9.24
CA ILE A 22 6.04 -2.62 9.81
C ILE A 22 5.62 -4.05 10.12
N LEU A 23 4.51 -4.23 10.84
CA LEU A 23 3.97 -5.55 11.18
C LEU A 23 3.59 -6.35 9.94
N GLY A 24 2.98 -5.71 8.94
CA GLY A 24 2.58 -6.34 7.68
C GLY A 24 3.74 -6.85 6.84
N PHE A 25 4.98 -6.45 7.16
CA PHE A 25 6.17 -6.98 6.49
C PHE A 25 6.57 -8.36 7.02
N ILE A 26 6.20 -8.72 8.24
CA ILE A 26 6.51 -10.02 8.86
C ILE A 26 5.98 -11.20 8.01
N PRO A 27 4.69 -11.27 7.64
CA PRO A 27 4.19 -12.37 6.80
C PRO A 27 4.83 -12.41 5.41
N ARG A 28 5.26 -11.25 4.89
CA ARG A 28 5.92 -11.16 3.57
C ARG A 28 7.32 -11.78 3.56
N ILE A 29 7.94 -11.92 4.73
CA ILE A 29 9.22 -12.64 4.88
C ILE A 29 8.96 -14.10 5.23
N THR A 30 8.05 -14.35 6.17
CA THR A 30 7.89 -15.66 6.78
C THR A 30 7.06 -16.61 5.91
N LEU A 31 6.01 -16.13 5.24
CA LEU A 31 5.18 -16.96 4.38
C LEU A 31 5.96 -17.59 3.21
N PRO A 32 6.82 -16.85 2.46
CA PRO A 32 7.63 -17.44 1.41
C PRO A 32 8.59 -18.52 1.90
N ARG A 33 9.04 -18.47 3.14
CA ARG A 33 9.88 -19.51 3.73
C ARG A 33 9.12 -20.81 4.02
N VAL A 34 7.81 -20.69 4.25
CA VAL A 34 6.95 -21.85 4.55
C VAL A 34 6.45 -22.51 3.26
N ILE A 35 5.92 -21.71 2.31
CA ILE A 35 5.26 -22.25 1.11
C ILE A 35 6.04 -22.06 -0.19
N GLY A 36 7.25 -21.48 -0.14
CA GLY A 36 8.07 -21.22 -1.33
C GLY A 36 7.50 -20.18 -2.28
N ALA A 37 8.20 -19.92 -3.40
CA ALA A 37 7.77 -18.97 -4.42
C ALA A 37 6.48 -19.39 -5.11
N GLU A 38 6.31 -20.69 -5.38
CA GLU A 38 5.14 -21.24 -6.05
C GLU A 38 3.88 -21.06 -5.19
N GLY A 39 3.93 -21.42 -3.90
CA GLY A 39 2.81 -21.21 -3.00
C GLY A 39 2.46 -19.73 -2.81
N VAL A 40 3.49 -18.86 -2.77
CA VAL A 40 3.28 -17.40 -2.76
C VAL A 40 2.64 -16.94 -4.06
N GLY A 41 2.98 -17.52 -5.21
CA GLY A 41 2.36 -17.24 -6.50
C GLY A 41 0.86 -17.55 -6.48
N LEU A 42 0.49 -18.76 -6.03
CA LEU A 42 -0.91 -19.18 -5.88
C LEU A 42 -1.69 -18.25 -4.94
N TYR A 43 -1.06 -17.83 -3.85
CA TYR A 43 -1.63 -16.87 -2.90
C TYR A 43 -1.79 -15.47 -3.51
N GLN A 44 -0.82 -14.99 -4.28
CA GLN A 44 -0.80 -13.63 -4.83
C GLN A 44 -1.70 -13.46 -6.07
N MET A 45 -1.94 -14.51 -6.86
CA MET A 45 -2.77 -14.42 -8.07
C MET A 45 -4.22 -14.04 -7.78
N GLY A 46 -4.76 -14.38 -6.59
CA GLY A 46 -6.10 -13.99 -6.18
C GLY A 46 -6.25 -12.50 -5.79
N TRP A 47 -5.18 -11.88 -5.30
CA TRP A 47 -5.22 -10.53 -4.74
C TRP A 47 -5.70 -9.44 -5.70
N PRO A 48 -5.28 -9.36 -6.97
CA PRO A 48 -5.73 -8.31 -7.89
C PRO A 48 -7.25 -8.35 -8.12
N PHE A 49 -7.84 -9.54 -8.21
CA PHE A 49 -9.30 -9.70 -8.30
C PHE A 49 -9.99 -9.19 -7.04
N LEU A 50 -9.51 -9.60 -5.87
CA LEU A 50 -10.04 -9.15 -4.59
C LEU A 50 -9.96 -7.63 -4.45
N ILE A 51 -8.83 -7.01 -4.82
CA ILE A 51 -8.63 -5.55 -4.75
C ILE A 51 -9.62 -4.81 -5.64
N VAL A 52 -9.90 -5.29 -6.86
CA VAL A 52 -10.92 -4.67 -7.74
C VAL A 52 -12.29 -4.71 -7.09
N ILE A 53 -12.72 -5.87 -6.57
CA ILE A 53 -14.01 -6.04 -5.92
C ILE A 53 -14.11 -5.20 -4.64
N LEU A 54 -13.08 -5.22 -3.80
CA LEU A 54 -13.02 -4.40 -2.61
C LEU A 54 -13.03 -2.91 -2.95
N THR A 55 -12.43 -2.49 -4.07
CA THR A 55 -12.46 -1.10 -4.52
C THR A 55 -13.87 -0.67 -4.89
N PHE A 56 -14.67 -1.52 -5.51
CA PHE A 56 -16.10 -1.26 -5.73
C PHE A 56 -16.83 -1.02 -4.41
N LEU A 57 -16.61 -1.87 -3.41
CA LEU A 57 -17.32 -1.84 -2.14
C LEU A 57 -16.83 -0.75 -1.19
N THR A 58 -15.52 -0.47 -1.19
CA THR A 58 -14.88 0.38 -0.17
C THR A 58 -14.29 1.67 -0.73
N GLY A 59 -14.26 1.84 -2.04
CA GLY A 59 -13.57 2.96 -2.70
C GLY A 59 -14.04 4.34 -2.23
N GLY A 60 -15.33 4.59 -2.24
CA GLY A 60 -15.92 5.88 -1.87
C GLY A 60 -16.89 5.82 -0.69
N ILE A 61 -17.46 4.66 -0.37
CA ILE A 61 -18.52 4.51 0.65
C ILE A 61 -18.06 5.00 2.04
N PRO A 62 -16.89 4.62 2.58
CA PRO A 62 -16.43 5.09 3.89
C PRO A 62 -16.28 6.62 3.95
N ILE A 63 -15.80 7.24 2.86
CA ILE A 63 -15.62 8.68 2.76
C ILE A 63 -16.98 9.39 2.78
N ALA A 64 -17.96 8.87 2.02
CA ALA A 64 -19.32 9.40 2.00
C ALA A 64 -19.98 9.30 3.38
N ILE A 65 -19.83 8.14 4.05
CA ILE A 65 -20.36 7.93 5.40
C ILE A 65 -19.71 8.89 6.39
N ALA A 66 -18.38 9.01 6.40
CA ALA A 66 -17.67 9.90 7.30
C ALA A 66 -18.13 11.34 7.16
N LYS A 67 -18.33 11.83 5.93
CA LYS A 67 -18.84 13.16 5.66
C LYS A 67 -20.27 13.35 6.16
N LEU A 68 -21.19 12.46 5.77
CA LEU A 68 -22.60 12.58 6.10
C LEU A 68 -22.88 12.39 7.60
N VAL A 69 -22.14 11.51 8.26
CA VAL A 69 -22.22 11.33 9.72
C VAL A 69 -21.66 12.55 10.44
N ALA A 70 -20.55 13.14 9.97
CA ALA A 70 -20.03 14.39 10.54
C ALA A 70 -21.02 15.55 10.44
N GLU A 71 -21.73 15.67 9.30
CA GLU A 71 -22.82 16.64 9.13
C GLU A 71 -23.95 16.40 10.14
N ALA A 72 -24.39 15.13 10.28
CA ALA A 72 -25.46 14.76 11.21
C ALA A 72 -25.07 15.01 12.69
N GLU A 73 -23.81 14.75 13.05
CA GLU A 73 -23.28 15.04 14.41
C GLU A 73 -23.17 16.55 14.67
N ALA A 74 -22.82 17.36 13.65
CA ALA A 74 -22.81 18.82 13.77
C ALA A 74 -24.23 19.37 13.99
N GLU A 75 -25.24 18.78 13.33
CA GLU A 75 -26.67 19.08 13.52
C GLU A 75 -27.24 18.48 14.83
N ARG A 76 -26.41 17.74 15.62
CA ARG A 76 -26.86 16.98 16.81
C ARG A 76 -28.01 16.00 16.52
N ASN A 77 -28.11 15.54 15.27
CA ASN A 77 -29.17 14.63 14.81
C ASN A 77 -28.69 13.17 14.82
N GLU A 78 -28.74 12.55 15.99
CA GLU A 78 -28.29 11.16 16.15
C GLU A 78 -29.16 10.17 15.36
N SER A 79 -30.44 10.47 15.17
CA SER A 79 -31.37 9.65 14.37
C SER A 79 -30.92 9.59 12.92
N ARG A 80 -30.49 10.73 12.35
CA ARG A 80 -29.93 10.81 11.00
C ARG A 80 -28.61 10.05 10.89
N SER A 81 -27.71 10.19 11.85
CA SER A 81 -26.43 9.47 11.91
C SER A 81 -26.64 7.95 11.92
N ARG A 82 -27.57 7.45 12.73
CA ARG A 82 -27.96 6.03 12.78
C ARG A 82 -28.65 5.56 11.48
N SER A 83 -29.46 6.39 10.86
CA SER A 83 -30.11 6.08 9.57
C SER A 83 -29.07 5.92 8.46
N ILE A 84 -28.07 6.82 8.38
CA ILE A 84 -26.97 6.74 7.44
C ILE A 84 -26.21 5.43 7.61
N LEU A 85 -25.84 5.06 8.86
CA LEU A 85 -25.16 3.80 9.16
C LEU A 85 -25.98 2.59 8.70
N LYS A 86 -27.28 2.52 9.02
CA LYS A 86 -28.14 1.40 8.63
C LYS A 86 -28.23 1.24 7.12
N ILE A 87 -28.49 2.36 6.39
CA ILE A 87 -28.59 2.34 4.94
C ILE A 87 -27.27 1.88 4.32
N SER A 88 -26.14 2.40 4.81
CA SER A 88 -24.81 2.04 4.31
C SER A 88 -24.47 0.59 4.59
N LEU A 89 -24.81 0.08 5.79
CA LEU A 89 -24.62 -1.35 6.12
C LEU A 89 -25.46 -2.24 5.21
N THR A 90 -26.75 -1.92 5.04
CA THR A 90 -27.62 -2.70 4.14
C THR A 90 -27.08 -2.70 2.72
N LEU A 91 -26.69 -1.55 2.19
CA LEU A 91 -26.11 -1.40 0.85
C LEU A 91 -24.81 -2.22 0.72
N SER A 92 -23.87 -2.03 1.65
CA SER A 92 -22.55 -2.68 1.55
C SER A 92 -22.64 -4.19 1.79
N VAL A 93 -23.51 -4.66 2.69
CA VAL A 93 -23.71 -6.09 2.92
C VAL A 93 -24.39 -6.73 1.71
N SER A 94 -25.46 -6.12 1.16
CA SER A 94 -26.14 -6.66 -0.03
C SER A 94 -25.19 -6.74 -1.23
N MET A 95 -24.41 -5.68 -1.50
CA MET A 95 -23.39 -5.70 -2.53
C MET A 95 -22.29 -6.75 -2.20
N GLY A 96 -21.86 -6.83 -0.96
CA GLY A 96 -20.87 -7.81 -0.50
C GLY A 96 -21.33 -9.26 -0.75
N ILE A 97 -22.58 -9.56 -0.45
CA ILE A 97 -23.18 -10.89 -0.74
C ILE A 97 -23.20 -11.15 -2.25
N VAL A 98 -23.68 -10.21 -3.05
CA VAL A 98 -23.73 -10.35 -4.51
C VAL A 98 -22.32 -10.59 -5.10
N PHE A 99 -21.33 -9.80 -4.72
CA PHE A 99 -19.95 -9.97 -5.20
C PHE A 99 -19.32 -11.27 -4.71
N THR A 100 -19.61 -11.69 -3.46
CA THR A 100 -19.14 -12.99 -2.94
C THR A 100 -19.73 -14.13 -3.77
N LEU A 101 -21.04 -14.10 -4.05
CA LEU A 101 -21.69 -15.12 -4.90
C LEU A 101 -21.12 -15.12 -6.32
N ILE A 102 -20.92 -13.95 -6.92
CA ILE A 102 -20.27 -13.83 -8.23
C ILE A 102 -18.87 -14.45 -8.19
N CYS A 103 -18.06 -14.12 -7.16
CA CYS A 103 -16.73 -14.70 -6.99
C CYS A 103 -16.77 -16.22 -6.90
N LEU A 104 -17.67 -16.77 -6.09
CA LEU A 104 -17.80 -18.23 -5.92
C LEU A 104 -18.24 -18.92 -7.22
N LEU A 105 -19.24 -18.38 -7.90
CA LEU A 105 -19.76 -18.96 -9.15
C LEU A 105 -18.77 -18.81 -10.31
N ALA A 106 -18.09 -17.67 -10.41
CA ALA A 106 -17.12 -17.39 -11.45
C ALA A 106 -15.72 -17.95 -11.17
N SER A 107 -15.44 -18.43 -9.94
CA SER A 107 -14.11 -18.85 -9.51
C SER A 107 -13.46 -19.87 -10.44
N LYS A 108 -14.18 -20.92 -10.82
CA LYS A 108 -13.68 -21.96 -11.72
C LYS A 108 -13.38 -21.40 -13.11
N TRP A 109 -14.25 -20.57 -13.65
CA TRP A 109 -14.06 -19.95 -14.95
C TRP A 109 -12.86 -18.98 -14.96
N ILE A 110 -12.74 -18.15 -13.91
CA ILE A 110 -11.62 -17.20 -13.76
C ILE A 110 -10.29 -17.94 -13.70
N THR A 111 -10.21 -18.99 -12.88
CA THR A 111 -8.96 -19.71 -12.66
C THR A 111 -8.53 -20.56 -13.84
N THR A 112 -9.47 -21.02 -14.68
CA THR A 112 -9.16 -21.83 -15.88
C THR A 112 -8.90 -20.99 -17.14
N HIS A 113 -9.54 -19.82 -17.30
CA HIS A 113 -9.47 -19.04 -18.53
C HIS A 113 -8.68 -17.73 -18.39
N LEU A 114 -8.71 -17.08 -17.24
CA LEU A 114 -7.98 -15.83 -17.03
C LEU A 114 -6.63 -16.06 -16.34
N LEU A 115 -6.60 -16.91 -15.32
CA LEU A 115 -5.37 -17.32 -14.66
C LEU A 115 -4.90 -18.64 -15.26
N THR A 116 -3.63 -18.75 -15.56
CA THR A 116 -3.06 -19.94 -16.21
C THR A 116 -2.91 -21.14 -15.28
N ASP A 117 -3.23 -20.98 -13.99
CA ASP A 117 -3.06 -22.03 -12.96
C ASP A 117 -4.38 -22.31 -12.23
N SER A 118 -4.97 -23.48 -12.52
CA SER A 118 -6.22 -23.92 -11.92
C SER A 118 -6.15 -24.15 -10.39
N ARG A 119 -4.96 -24.37 -9.84
CA ARG A 119 -4.74 -24.58 -8.39
C ARG A 119 -5.07 -23.34 -7.56
N VAL A 120 -5.11 -22.15 -8.18
CA VAL A 120 -5.55 -20.90 -7.54
C VAL A 120 -7.03 -20.96 -7.11
N TYR A 121 -7.81 -21.91 -7.62
CA TYR A 121 -9.23 -22.08 -7.32
C TYR A 121 -9.51 -22.15 -5.80
N LEU A 122 -8.73 -22.92 -5.05
CA LEU A 122 -8.91 -23.03 -3.60
C LEU A 122 -8.66 -21.70 -2.88
N THR A 123 -7.61 -20.99 -3.27
CA THR A 123 -7.31 -19.64 -2.76
C THR A 123 -8.45 -18.67 -3.05
N PHE A 124 -9.05 -18.76 -4.25
CA PHE A 124 -10.16 -17.92 -4.70
C PHE A 124 -11.43 -18.14 -3.87
N ILE A 125 -11.77 -19.40 -3.58
CA ILE A 125 -12.89 -19.72 -2.70
C ILE A 125 -12.66 -19.18 -1.29
N CYS A 126 -11.47 -19.42 -0.72
CA CYS A 126 -11.15 -18.99 0.64
C CYS A 126 -11.12 -17.48 0.81
N MET A 127 -10.81 -16.71 -0.26
CA MET A 127 -10.83 -15.25 -0.19
C MET A 127 -12.23 -14.63 -0.32
N SER A 128 -13.19 -15.34 -0.90
CA SER A 128 -14.51 -14.79 -1.22
C SER A 128 -15.29 -14.29 0.00
N PRO A 129 -15.28 -14.93 1.18
CA PRO A 129 -15.97 -14.43 2.38
C PRO A 129 -15.35 -13.11 2.93
N ILE A 130 -14.09 -12.83 2.63
CA ILE A 130 -13.42 -11.59 3.04
C ILE A 130 -14.17 -10.36 2.53
N ILE A 131 -14.79 -10.46 1.36
CA ILE A 131 -15.54 -9.38 0.71
C ILE A 131 -16.62 -8.83 1.63
N ILE A 132 -17.41 -9.69 2.25
CA ILE A 132 -18.49 -9.28 3.17
C ILE A 132 -17.90 -8.65 4.45
N MET A 133 -16.84 -9.25 5.00
CA MET A 133 -16.20 -8.77 6.23
C MET A 133 -15.62 -7.38 6.04
N VAL A 134 -14.92 -7.15 4.95
CA VAL A 134 -14.35 -5.84 4.61
C VAL A 134 -15.44 -4.82 4.29
N ALA A 135 -16.54 -5.22 3.64
CA ALA A 135 -17.69 -4.35 3.39
C ALA A 135 -18.27 -3.81 4.72
N VAL A 136 -18.51 -4.67 5.70
CA VAL A 136 -19.01 -4.28 7.03
C VAL A 136 -17.98 -3.40 7.76
N SER A 137 -16.72 -3.82 7.80
CA SER A 137 -15.64 -3.11 8.48
C SER A 137 -15.45 -1.70 7.94
N SER A 138 -15.51 -1.53 6.62
CA SER A 138 -15.33 -0.24 5.95
C SER A 138 -16.43 0.76 6.31
N VAL A 139 -17.69 0.31 6.40
CA VAL A 139 -18.82 1.15 6.81
C VAL A 139 -18.67 1.60 8.26
N LEU A 140 -18.31 0.67 9.16
CA LEU A 140 -18.08 0.99 10.58
C LEU A 140 -16.91 1.94 10.78
N ARG A 141 -15.81 1.75 10.04
CA ARG A 141 -14.66 2.68 10.05
C ARG A 141 -15.09 4.07 9.59
N GLY A 142 -15.84 4.19 8.50
CA GLY A 142 -16.40 5.46 8.03
C GLY A 142 -17.31 6.14 9.06
N TYR A 143 -18.15 5.36 9.76
CA TYR A 143 -19.02 5.85 10.81
C TYR A 143 -18.24 6.42 12.01
N PHE A 144 -17.23 5.69 12.51
CA PHE A 144 -16.39 6.16 13.62
C PHE A 144 -15.58 7.40 13.22
N GLN A 145 -15.06 7.44 11.99
CA GLN A 145 -14.35 8.61 11.46
C GLN A 145 -15.29 9.83 11.40
N GLY A 146 -16.53 9.65 10.95
CA GLY A 146 -17.54 10.73 10.94
C GLY A 146 -17.89 11.23 12.35
N LYS A 147 -17.84 10.37 13.35
CA LYS A 147 -17.98 10.74 14.77
C LYS A 147 -16.70 11.35 15.37
N GLN A 148 -15.66 11.55 14.59
CA GLN A 148 -14.35 12.05 15.06
C GLN A 148 -13.73 11.18 16.16
N ASN A 149 -14.03 9.87 16.17
CA ASN A 149 -13.43 8.89 17.07
C ASN A 149 -12.58 7.89 16.27
N MET A 150 -11.27 8.10 16.28
CA MET A 150 -10.36 7.30 15.46
C MET A 150 -9.85 6.03 16.18
N ILE A 151 -10.05 5.93 17.50
CA ILE A 151 -9.55 4.81 18.32
C ILE A 151 -10.10 3.45 17.84
N PRO A 152 -11.42 3.26 17.60
CA PRO A 152 -11.94 1.98 17.15
C PRO A 152 -11.33 1.52 15.83
N THR A 153 -11.13 2.47 14.91
CA THR A 153 -10.49 2.21 13.61
C THR A 153 -9.04 1.78 13.77
N ALA A 154 -8.26 2.50 14.58
CA ALA A 154 -6.85 2.17 14.82
C ALA A 154 -6.69 0.81 15.52
N VAL A 155 -7.43 0.57 16.58
CA VAL A 155 -7.39 -0.70 17.34
C VAL A 155 -7.81 -1.88 16.46
N SER A 156 -8.90 -1.75 15.68
CA SER A 156 -9.36 -2.81 14.79
C SER A 156 -8.30 -3.20 13.77
N GLN A 157 -7.57 -2.23 13.19
CA GLN A 157 -6.51 -2.49 12.21
C GLN A 157 -5.29 -3.18 12.84
N ILE A 158 -4.93 -2.81 14.07
CA ILE A 158 -3.83 -3.46 14.79
C ILE A 158 -4.20 -4.91 15.12
N VAL A 159 -5.39 -5.15 15.68
CA VAL A 159 -5.88 -6.49 16.00
C VAL A 159 -5.96 -7.36 14.74
N GLU A 160 -6.56 -6.85 13.66
CA GLU A 160 -6.61 -7.49 12.35
C GLU A 160 -5.22 -7.92 11.89
N THR A 161 -4.24 -6.99 11.94
CA THR A 161 -2.88 -7.26 11.47
C THR A 161 -2.16 -8.30 12.33
N LEU A 162 -2.28 -8.22 13.66
CA LEU A 162 -1.65 -9.18 14.57
C LEU A 162 -2.23 -10.58 14.40
N VAL A 163 -3.57 -10.71 14.34
CA VAL A 163 -4.23 -12.00 14.12
C VAL A 163 -3.84 -12.55 12.75
N ARG A 164 -3.85 -11.72 11.70
CA ARG A 164 -3.46 -12.11 10.36
C ARG A 164 -2.03 -12.65 10.29
N ILE A 165 -1.06 -12.00 10.95
CA ILE A 165 0.34 -12.47 10.99
C ILE A 165 0.41 -13.89 11.54
N VAL A 166 -0.23 -14.15 12.65
CA VAL A 166 -0.20 -15.47 13.29
C VAL A 166 -0.97 -16.50 12.46
N MET A 167 -2.21 -16.20 12.08
CA MET A 167 -3.10 -17.17 11.44
C MET A 167 -2.68 -17.50 10.01
N VAL A 168 -2.09 -16.56 9.26
CA VAL A 168 -1.54 -16.85 7.93
C VAL A 168 -0.47 -17.93 8.01
N LEU A 169 0.43 -17.85 8.98
CA LEU A 169 1.49 -18.84 9.16
C LEU A 169 0.98 -20.16 9.70
N VAL A 170 0.10 -20.11 10.70
CA VAL A 170 -0.47 -21.32 11.30
C VAL A 170 -1.24 -22.14 10.27
N PHE A 171 -2.19 -21.52 9.55
CA PHE A 171 -2.98 -22.25 8.56
C PHE A 171 -2.17 -22.68 7.34
N ALA A 172 -1.23 -21.85 6.87
CA ALA A 172 -0.34 -22.25 5.78
C ALA A 172 0.50 -23.48 6.16
N TYR A 173 1.08 -23.50 7.37
CA TYR A 173 1.87 -24.62 7.85
C TYR A 173 1.03 -25.88 8.08
N MET A 174 -0.16 -25.75 8.69
CA MET A 174 -1.06 -26.89 8.94
C MET A 174 -1.57 -27.52 7.64
N MET A 175 -1.77 -26.74 6.58
CA MET A 175 -2.31 -27.23 5.31
C MET A 175 -1.22 -27.65 4.31
N LEU A 176 0.05 -27.34 4.57
CA LEU A 176 1.17 -27.68 3.71
C LEU A 176 1.30 -29.20 3.42
N PRO A 177 1.06 -30.13 4.38
CA PRO A 177 1.14 -31.56 4.10
C PRO A 177 0.13 -32.08 3.07
N TYR A 178 -0.98 -31.34 2.83
CA TYR A 178 -2.00 -31.70 1.85
C TYR A 178 -1.70 -31.21 0.43
N GLY A 179 -0.68 -30.35 0.27
CA GLY A 179 -0.27 -29.79 -1.01
C GLY A 179 -0.07 -28.27 -0.94
N ILE A 180 0.66 -27.74 -1.92
CA ILE A 180 1.05 -26.32 -1.95
C ILE A 180 -0.16 -25.40 -2.18
N GLU A 181 -1.15 -25.86 -2.96
CA GLU A 181 -2.41 -25.16 -3.19
C GLU A 181 -3.25 -25.05 -1.92
N PHE A 182 -3.27 -26.09 -1.08
CA PHE A 182 -3.92 -26.06 0.22
C PHE A 182 -3.19 -25.12 1.18
N ALA A 183 -1.85 -25.09 1.17
CA ALA A 183 -1.09 -24.16 1.99
C ALA A 183 -1.34 -22.69 1.60
N ALA A 184 -1.43 -22.39 0.29
CA ALA A 184 -1.80 -21.06 -0.20
C ALA A 184 -3.23 -20.67 0.20
N ALA A 185 -4.20 -21.61 0.11
CA ALA A 185 -5.57 -21.43 0.59
C ALA A 185 -5.60 -21.22 2.11
N GLY A 186 -4.81 -21.99 2.87
CA GLY A 186 -4.64 -21.83 4.31
C GLY A 186 -4.15 -20.44 4.69
N ALA A 187 -3.16 -19.91 3.98
CA ALA A 187 -2.72 -18.53 4.16
C ALA A 187 -3.87 -17.53 3.95
N MET A 188 -4.74 -17.76 2.96
CA MET A 188 -5.91 -16.92 2.73
C MET A 188 -6.96 -17.02 3.82
N ILE A 189 -7.16 -18.23 4.39
CA ILE A 189 -7.99 -18.43 5.60
C ILE A 189 -7.41 -17.61 6.77
N GLY A 190 -6.09 -17.55 6.90
CA GLY A 190 -5.44 -16.70 7.90
C GLY A 190 -5.72 -15.20 7.72
N VAL A 191 -5.75 -14.73 6.48
CA VAL A 191 -6.20 -13.36 6.17
C VAL A 191 -7.65 -13.16 6.57
N MET A 192 -8.52 -14.10 6.23
CA MET A 192 -9.94 -14.07 6.59
C MET A 192 -10.13 -14.00 8.11
N ALA A 193 -9.38 -14.77 8.89
CA ALA A 193 -9.41 -14.74 10.35
C ALA A 193 -9.02 -13.36 10.90
N GLY A 194 -8.00 -12.72 10.32
CA GLY A 194 -7.60 -11.36 10.66
C GLY A 194 -8.73 -10.35 10.41
N GLU A 195 -9.31 -10.35 9.21
CA GLU A 195 -10.43 -9.46 8.84
C GLU A 195 -11.66 -9.70 9.74
N PHE A 196 -11.96 -10.95 10.04
CA PHE A 196 -13.06 -11.30 10.96
C PHE A 196 -12.84 -10.71 12.36
N CYS A 197 -11.65 -10.86 12.93
CA CYS A 197 -11.32 -10.29 14.25
C CYS A 197 -11.35 -8.74 14.24
N GLY A 198 -10.85 -8.12 13.18
CA GLY A 198 -10.94 -6.67 12.99
C GLY A 198 -12.40 -6.18 12.91
N MET A 199 -13.24 -6.88 12.15
CA MET A 199 -14.67 -6.61 12.05
C MET A 199 -15.37 -6.79 13.41
N LEU A 200 -15.09 -7.88 14.11
CA LEU A 200 -15.67 -8.16 15.43
C LEU A 200 -15.32 -7.06 16.43
N MET A 201 -14.06 -6.59 16.43
CA MET A 201 -13.60 -5.50 17.29
C MET A 201 -14.38 -4.21 17.03
N LEU A 202 -14.63 -3.86 15.75
CA LEU A 202 -15.45 -2.70 15.38
C LEU A 202 -16.89 -2.85 15.86
N LEU A 203 -17.49 -4.04 15.72
CA LEU A 203 -18.85 -4.33 16.17
C LEU A 203 -18.97 -4.24 17.69
N LEU A 204 -17.98 -4.75 18.44
CA LEU A 204 -17.96 -4.66 19.90
C LEU A 204 -17.87 -3.19 20.36
N HIS A 205 -17.00 -2.38 19.74
CA HIS A 205 -16.92 -0.95 20.03
C HIS A 205 -18.24 -0.23 19.70
N TYR A 206 -18.90 -0.59 18.61
CA TYR A 206 -20.20 -0.02 18.27
C TYR A 206 -21.27 -0.35 19.31
N ARG A 207 -21.33 -1.62 19.76
CA ARG A 207 -22.28 -2.05 20.80
C ARG A 207 -22.00 -1.38 22.13
N SER A 208 -20.74 -1.25 22.54
CA SER A 208 -20.34 -0.57 23.78
C SER A 208 -20.70 0.92 23.74
N SER A 209 -20.40 1.59 22.63
CA SER A 209 -20.77 3.00 22.44
C SER A 209 -22.27 3.24 22.52
N LYS A 210 -23.08 2.32 21.99
CA LYS A 210 -24.55 2.40 22.08
C LYS A 210 -25.08 2.26 23.49
N ARG A 211 -24.43 1.44 24.36
CA ARG A 211 -24.83 1.27 25.78
C ARG A 211 -24.54 2.50 26.62
N GLN A 212 -23.46 3.24 26.30
CA GLN A 212 -23.08 4.45 27.04
C GLN A 212 -23.95 5.67 26.71
N THR A 213 -24.59 5.70 25.54
CA THR A 213 -25.55 6.73 25.17
C THR A 213 -26.91 6.36 25.76
N ARG A 214 -27.13 6.64 27.06
CA ARG A 214 -28.49 6.59 27.65
C ARG A 214 -29.40 7.51 26.85
N PRO A 215 -30.67 7.17 26.64
CA PRO A 215 -31.62 8.06 25.99
C PRO A 215 -31.82 9.26 26.91
N LEU A 216 -31.04 10.32 26.70
CA LEU A 216 -31.44 11.63 27.15
C LEU A 216 -32.79 11.90 26.48
N ALA A 217 -33.79 12.20 27.32
CA ALA A 217 -35.19 12.40 26.98
C ALA A 217 -35.35 13.05 25.61
N LYS A 218 -36.30 12.53 24.84
CA LYS A 218 -36.76 13.07 23.58
C LYS A 218 -37.04 14.57 23.72
N VAL A 219 -36.04 15.41 23.55
CA VAL A 219 -36.26 16.80 23.21
C VAL A 219 -36.52 16.83 21.71
N SER A 220 -37.74 16.60 21.37
CA SER A 220 -38.26 16.84 20.03
C SER A 220 -38.34 18.37 19.84
N ILE A 221 -37.24 18.98 19.43
CA ILE A 221 -37.24 20.34 18.96
C ILE A 221 -37.10 20.28 17.45
N GLY A 222 -38.21 20.62 16.78
CA GLY A 222 -38.25 20.95 15.37
C GLY A 222 -38.29 19.76 14.41
N THR A 223 -39.36 19.65 13.67
CA THR A 223 -39.53 18.89 12.45
C THR A 223 -38.53 19.35 11.38
N SER A 224 -37.25 19.09 11.58
CA SER A 224 -36.28 19.13 10.47
C SER A 224 -36.63 17.93 9.58
N LYS A 225 -37.03 18.19 8.35
CA LYS A 225 -37.28 17.18 7.29
C LYS A 225 -36.17 16.14 7.33
N THR A 226 -36.43 15.03 7.99
CA THR A 226 -35.59 13.81 7.91
C THR A 226 -35.56 13.49 6.43
N GLY A 227 -34.47 13.82 5.77
CA GLY A 227 -34.29 13.43 4.38
C GLY A 227 -34.59 11.93 4.30
N GLY A 228 -35.59 11.53 3.52
CA GLY A 228 -36.05 10.16 3.45
C GLY A 228 -34.89 9.21 3.19
N ARG A 229 -35.02 7.93 3.54
CA ARG A 229 -34.00 6.89 3.29
C ARG A 229 -33.41 7.01 1.88
N LEU A 230 -34.25 7.32 0.90
CA LEU A 230 -33.86 7.50 -0.51
C LEU A 230 -32.94 8.71 -0.73
N SER A 231 -33.18 9.83 -0.04
CA SER A 231 -32.34 11.03 -0.09
C SER A 231 -30.93 10.75 0.46
N ASN A 232 -30.82 10.05 1.60
CA ASN A 232 -29.53 9.68 2.17
C ASN A 232 -28.77 8.70 1.27
N LEU A 233 -29.45 7.70 0.68
CA LEU A 233 -28.88 6.78 -0.29
C LEU A 233 -28.32 7.53 -1.51
N ARG A 234 -29.11 8.41 -2.11
CA ARG A 234 -28.70 9.21 -3.26
C ARG A 234 -27.47 10.06 -2.96
N ARG A 235 -27.40 10.64 -1.76
CA ARG A 235 -26.23 11.43 -1.33
C ARG A 235 -24.98 10.55 -1.13
N ILE A 236 -25.12 9.36 -0.55
CA ILE A 236 -24.02 8.39 -0.42
C ILE A 236 -23.49 8.03 -1.81
N LEU A 237 -24.34 7.63 -2.74
CA LEU A 237 -23.94 7.23 -4.09
C LEU A 237 -23.31 8.40 -4.87
N ARG A 238 -23.85 9.61 -4.76
CA ARG A 238 -23.28 10.80 -5.42
C ARG A 238 -21.86 11.12 -4.99
N ILE A 239 -21.49 10.83 -3.74
CA ILE A 239 -20.14 11.05 -3.22
C ILE A 239 -19.25 9.84 -3.55
N SER A 240 -19.77 8.62 -3.36
CA SER A 240 -18.96 7.40 -3.47
C SER A 240 -18.60 7.02 -4.91
N ILE A 241 -19.52 7.20 -5.87
CA ILE A 241 -19.30 6.77 -7.27
C ILE A 241 -18.06 7.42 -7.91
N PRO A 242 -17.88 8.76 -7.89
CA PRO A 242 -16.71 9.38 -8.52
C PRO A 242 -15.40 8.94 -7.86
N VAL A 243 -15.39 8.80 -6.53
CA VAL A 243 -14.20 8.36 -5.78
C VAL A 243 -13.86 6.90 -6.11
N THR A 244 -14.88 6.04 -6.17
CA THR A 244 -14.71 4.62 -6.54
C THR A 244 -14.20 4.49 -7.97
N ALA A 245 -14.77 5.21 -8.92
CA ALA A 245 -14.35 5.19 -10.33
C ALA A 245 -12.86 5.56 -10.49
N SER A 246 -12.41 6.60 -9.80
CA SER A 246 -11.00 7.01 -9.81
C SER A 246 -10.07 5.92 -9.28
N LYS A 247 -10.45 5.21 -8.22
CA LYS A 247 -9.64 4.13 -7.64
C LYS A 247 -9.66 2.85 -8.48
N LEU A 248 -10.77 2.60 -9.19
CA LEU A 248 -10.92 1.42 -10.06
C LEU A 248 -9.92 1.41 -11.21
N ILE A 249 -9.50 2.55 -11.71
CA ILE A 249 -8.49 2.64 -12.77
C ILE A 249 -7.17 1.99 -12.31
N GLY A 250 -6.72 2.33 -11.10
CA GLY A 250 -5.52 1.74 -10.51
C GLY A 250 -5.66 0.24 -10.21
N ALA A 251 -6.80 -0.15 -9.61
CA ALA A 251 -7.09 -1.54 -9.29
C ALA A 251 -7.21 -2.40 -10.56
N GLY A 252 -7.87 -1.88 -11.60
CA GLY A 252 -8.00 -2.54 -12.90
C GLY A 252 -6.65 -2.71 -13.61
N SER A 253 -5.79 -1.70 -13.56
CA SER A 253 -4.42 -1.82 -14.10
C SER A 253 -3.61 -2.91 -13.41
N TYR A 254 -3.74 -3.04 -12.08
CA TYR A 254 -3.06 -4.11 -11.32
C TYR A 254 -3.62 -5.50 -11.66
N LEU A 255 -4.93 -5.61 -11.85
CA LEU A 255 -5.56 -6.85 -12.30
C LEU A 255 -5.08 -7.27 -13.70
N LEU A 256 -5.09 -6.33 -14.65
CA LEU A 256 -4.62 -6.61 -16.01
C LEU A 256 -3.13 -6.97 -16.05
N GLU A 257 -2.30 -6.33 -15.22
CA GLU A 257 -0.89 -6.68 -15.04
C GLU A 257 -0.73 -8.14 -14.61
N SER A 258 -1.47 -8.57 -13.58
CA SER A 258 -1.41 -9.94 -13.07
C SER A 258 -1.80 -10.96 -14.14
N ILE A 259 -2.89 -10.72 -14.88
CA ILE A 259 -3.36 -11.60 -15.96
C ILE A 259 -2.32 -11.63 -17.08
N LEU A 260 -1.83 -10.47 -17.53
CA LEU A 260 -0.90 -10.41 -18.65
C LEU A 260 0.45 -11.06 -18.35
N ILE A 261 0.98 -10.91 -17.13
CA ILE A 261 2.24 -11.57 -16.75
C ILE A 261 2.08 -13.08 -16.89
N THR A 262 1.05 -13.67 -16.30
CA THR A 262 0.86 -15.13 -16.30
C THR A 262 0.58 -15.66 -17.69
N GLN A 263 -0.25 -14.98 -18.48
CA GLN A 263 -0.54 -15.36 -19.87
C GLN A 263 0.68 -15.21 -20.78
N SER A 264 1.46 -14.13 -20.65
CA SER A 264 2.67 -13.93 -21.44
C SER A 264 3.73 -15.01 -21.16
N LEU A 265 3.88 -15.43 -19.90
CA LEU A 265 4.78 -16.54 -19.55
C LEU A 265 4.30 -17.88 -20.14
N ALA A 266 2.98 -18.11 -20.19
CA ALA A 266 2.43 -19.28 -20.84
C ALA A 266 2.69 -19.26 -22.37
N ILE A 267 2.56 -18.10 -23.02
CA ILE A 267 2.91 -17.90 -24.45
C ILE A 267 4.40 -18.16 -24.68
N ALA A 268 5.27 -17.75 -23.74
CA ALA A 268 6.71 -18.03 -23.79
C ALA A 268 7.05 -19.52 -23.62
N GLY A 269 6.07 -20.41 -23.41
CA GLY A 269 6.26 -21.84 -23.24
C GLY A 269 6.76 -22.25 -21.85
N ILE A 270 6.69 -21.35 -20.86
CA ILE A 270 7.09 -21.64 -19.49
C ILE A 270 5.99 -22.47 -18.82
N SER A 271 6.40 -23.57 -18.15
CA SER A 271 5.45 -24.44 -17.44
C SER A 271 4.69 -23.68 -16.36
N THR A 272 3.43 -24.04 -16.14
CA THR A 272 2.53 -23.34 -15.21
C THR A 272 3.12 -23.19 -13.81
N ALA A 273 3.72 -24.26 -13.26
CA ALA A 273 4.30 -24.22 -11.92
C ALA A 273 5.48 -23.20 -11.84
N VAL A 274 6.33 -23.18 -12.85
CA VAL A 274 7.47 -22.24 -12.92
C VAL A 274 6.96 -20.80 -13.12
N ALA A 275 5.96 -20.58 -13.99
CA ALA A 275 5.35 -19.27 -14.20
C ALA A 275 4.71 -18.73 -12.92
N THR A 276 3.99 -19.59 -12.18
CA THR A 276 3.40 -19.26 -10.88
C THR A 276 4.48 -18.92 -9.84
N ALA A 277 5.56 -19.69 -9.79
CA ALA A 277 6.68 -19.41 -8.89
C ALA A 277 7.39 -18.08 -9.23
N GLN A 278 7.64 -17.82 -10.50
CA GLN A 278 8.23 -16.55 -10.96
C GLN A 278 7.34 -15.35 -10.67
N TYR A 279 6.03 -15.47 -10.88
CA TYR A 279 5.07 -14.43 -10.51
C TYR A 279 5.04 -14.21 -9.00
N GLY A 280 5.04 -15.29 -8.20
CA GLY A 280 5.09 -15.22 -6.75
C GLY A 280 6.36 -14.56 -6.22
N ALA A 281 7.51 -14.90 -6.81
CA ALA A 281 8.78 -14.25 -6.50
C ALA A 281 8.73 -12.75 -6.79
N LEU A 282 8.25 -12.35 -7.96
CA LEU A 282 8.17 -10.94 -8.35
C LEU A 282 7.19 -10.16 -7.46
N GLN A 283 5.93 -10.59 -7.37
CA GLN A 283 4.86 -9.84 -6.69
C GLN A 283 4.86 -10.02 -5.17
N GLY A 284 5.22 -11.21 -4.69
CA GLY A 284 5.15 -11.54 -3.27
C GLY A 284 6.44 -11.35 -2.49
N MET A 285 7.60 -11.31 -3.18
CA MET A 285 8.90 -11.21 -2.53
C MET A 285 9.66 -9.94 -2.95
N ILE A 286 9.91 -9.73 -4.24
CA ILE A 286 10.77 -8.63 -4.73
C ILE A 286 10.11 -7.28 -4.59
N ILE A 287 8.88 -7.12 -5.10
CA ILE A 287 8.16 -5.83 -5.01
C ILE A 287 7.98 -5.37 -3.56
N PRO A 288 7.62 -6.22 -2.57
CA PRO A 288 7.58 -5.82 -1.17
C PRO A 288 8.89 -5.27 -0.62
N ILE A 289 10.04 -5.88 -0.96
CA ILE A 289 11.35 -5.36 -0.53
C ILE A 289 11.58 -3.97 -1.13
N LEU A 290 11.33 -3.83 -2.42
CA LEU A 290 11.50 -2.57 -3.15
C LEU A 290 10.66 -1.43 -2.57
N LEU A 291 9.45 -1.76 -2.10
CA LEU A 291 8.50 -0.79 -1.53
C LEU A 291 8.73 -0.50 -0.04
N LEU A 292 9.59 -1.24 0.66
CA LEU A 292 9.80 -1.05 2.10
C LEU A 292 10.20 0.40 2.45
N PRO A 293 11.18 1.04 1.78
CA PRO A 293 11.56 2.41 2.08
C PRO A 293 10.50 3.45 1.72
N SER A 294 9.58 3.10 0.80
CA SER A 294 8.50 4.01 0.38
C SER A 294 7.53 4.38 1.52
N ALA A 295 7.53 3.61 2.62
CA ALA A 295 6.75 3.95 3.81
C ALA A 295 7.15 5.32 4.39
N LEU A 296 8.44 5.66 4.37
CA LEU A 296 8.97 6.94 4.84
C LEU A 296 8.57 8.08 3.89
N THR A 297 8.76 7.89 2.58
CA THR A 297 8.42 8.92 1.58
C THR A 297 6.92 9.16 1.48
N PHE A 298 6.10 8.12 1.72
CA PHE A 298 4.65 8.28 1.77
C PHE A 298 4.21 9.11 2.99
N SER A 299 4.80 8.90 4.17
CA SER A 299 4.48 9.72 5.34
C SER A 299 4.84 11.20 5.15
N LEU A 300 5.98 11.46 4.50
CA LEU A 300 6.37 12.83 4.09
C LEU A 300 5.34 13.43 3.13
N SER A 301 4.86 12.67 2.17
CA SER A 301 3.89 13.12 1.16
C SER A 301 2.53 13.48 1.77
N VAL A 302 2.06 12.71 2.76
CA VAL A 302 0.81 13.03 3.49
C VAL A 302 0.88 14.39 4.18
N SER A 303 2.03 14.76 4.75
CA SER A 303 2.24 16.07 5.38
C SER A 303 2.49 17.19 4.35
N LEU A 304 2.99 16.85 3.17
CA LEU A 304 3.31 17.79 2.13
C LEU A 304 2.04 18.40 1.49
N VAL A 305 0.98 17.61 1.28
CA VAL A 305 -0.25 18.07 0.63
C VAL A 305 -0.85 19.31 1.32
N PRO A 306 -1.21 19.30 2.62
CA PRO A 306 -1.79 20.48 3.25
C PRO A 306 -0.83 21.66 3.29
N SER A 307 0.45 21.38 3.50
CA SER A 307 1.52 22.38 3.55
C SER A 307 1.70 23.13 2.21
N LEU A 308 1.69 22.39 1.09
CA LEU A 308 1.77 22.99 -0.24
C LEU A 308 0.48 23.71 -0.61
N SER A 309 -0.69 23.14 -0.29
CA SER A 309 -1.99 23.76 -0.56
C SER A 309 -2.12 25.12 0.15
N GLU A 310 -1.66 25.22 1.40
CA GLU A 310 -1.66 26.47 2.16
C GLU A 310 -0.76 27.53 1.49
N ALA A 311 0.47 27.15 1.12
CA ALA A 311 1.41 28.08 0.46
C ALA A 311 0.90 28.49 -0.93
N ALA A 312 0.33 27.56 -1.70
CA ALA A 312 -0.24 27.83 -3.01
C ALA A 312 -1.46 28.79 -2.92
N ALA A 313 -2.34 28.59 -1.93
CA ALA A 313 -3.49 29.48 -1.68
C ALA A 313 -3.05 30.91 -1.35
N ARG A 314 -1.91 31.07 -0.66
CA ARG A 314 -1.30 32.37 -0.37
C ARG A 314 -0.48 32.94 -1.53
N LYS A 315 -0.39 32.22 -2.67
CA LYS A 315 0.45 32.55 -3.83
C LYS A 315 1.96 32.65 -3.48
N ASP A 316 2.38 32.04 -2.38
CA ASP A 316 3.79 32.00 -1.95
C ASP A 316 4.53 30.86 -2.68
N MET A 317 4.92 31.15 -3.94
CA MET A 317 5.61 30.17 -4.78
C MET A 317 7.01 29.85 -4.28
N VAL A 318 7.65 30.75 -3.54
CA VAL A 318 8.97 30.51 -2.94
C VAL A 318 8.87 29.38 -1.92
N THR A 319 7.90 29.45 -1.01
CA THR A 319 7.64 28.39 -0.03
C THR A 319 7.22 27.07 -0.70
N VAL A 320 6.42 27.13 -1.78
CA VAL A 320 6.04 25.94 -2.56
C VAL A 320 7.28 25.23 -3.10
N HIS A 321 8.19 25.97 -3.75
CA HIS A 321 9.44 25.42 -4.30
C HIS A 321 10.34 24.84 -3.21
N GLN A 322 10.51 25.56 -2.11
CA GLN A 322 11.35 25.10 -0.99
C GLN A 322 10.82 23.80 -0.37
N ARG A 323 9.52 23.72 -0.09
CA ARG A 323 8.92 22.53 0.53
C ARG A 323 8.95 21.31 -0.39
N LEU A 324 8.71 21.53 -1.69
CA LEU A 324 8.81 20.47 -2.69
C LEU A 324 10.25 19.96 -2.81
N HIS A 325 11.23 20.88 -2.91
CA HIS A 325 12.64 20.54 -2.96
C HIS A 325 13.09 19.76 -1.71
N GLN A 326 12.70 20.21 -0.50
CA GLN A 326 12.99 19.50 0.74
C GLN A 326 12.40 18.09 0.76
N SER A 327 11.16 17.91 0.30
CA SER A 327 10.51 16.61 0.28
C SER A 327 11.19 15.65 -0.70
N LEU A 328 11.56 16.11 -1.88
CA LEU A 328 12.30 15.32 -2.87
C LEU A 328 13.71 14.98 -2.38
N ARG A 329 14.41 15.94 -1.78
CA ARG A 329 15.74 15.71 -1.18
C ARG A 329 15.66 14.67 -0.06
N LEU A 330 14.69 14.76 0.85
CA LEU A 330 14.50 13.78 1.91
C LEU A 330 14.16 12.39 1.35
N ALA A 331 13.31 12.31 0.32
CA ALA A 331 13.01 11.05 -0.36
C ALA A 331 14.26 10.42 -0.97
N LEU A 332 15.14 11.24 -1.59
CA LEU A 332 16.42 10.80 -2.13
C LEU A 332 17.37 10.30 -1.04
N ILE A 333 17.60 11.11 0.00
CA ILE A 333 18.53 10.77 1.09
C ILE A 333 18.09 9.50 1.82
N THR A 334 16.79 9.34 2.07
CA THR A 334 16.27 8.16 2.78
C THR A 334 16.18 6.92 1.90
N GLY A 335 15.94 7.08 0.60
CA GLY A 335 15.77 5.96 -0.33
C GLY A 335 17.09 5.42 -0.89
N ALA A 336 18.08 6.28 -1.07
CA ALA A 336 19.33 5.93 -1.73
C ALA A 336 20.12 4.78 -1.07
N PRO A 337 20.29 4.71 0.26
CA PRO A 337 21.02 3.61 0.89
C PRO A 337 20.33 2.27 0.65
N PHE A 338 19.00 2.23 0.65
CA PHE A 338 18.27 1.00 0.35
C PHE A 338 18.45 0.56 -1.10
N ALA A 339 18.44 1.50 -2.06
CA ALA A 339 18.69 1.17 -3.46
C ALA A 339 20.09 0.56 -3.65
N VAL A 340 21.12 1.12 -3.00
CA VAL A 340 22.49 0.58 -3.03
C VAL A 340 22.56 -0.81 -2.40
N LEU A 341 22.01 -0.99 -1.19
CA LEU A 341 22.00 -2.27 -0.51
C LEU A 341 21.26 -3.33 -1.32
N MET A 342 20.09 -3.00 -1.89
CA MET A 342 19.33 -3.92 -2.73
C MET A 342 20.07 -4.28 -4.01
N TYR A 343 20.89 -3.39 -4.58
CA TYR A 343 21.67 -3.67 -5.77
C TYR A 343 22.89 -4.55 -5.48
N VAL A 344 23.67 -4.15 -4.47
CA VAL A 344 24.94 -4.83 -4.12
C VAL A 344 24.71 -6.17 -3.44
N LEU A 345 23.70 -6.23 -2.55
CA LEU A 345 23.38 -7.42 -1.76
C LEU A 345 22.12 -8.14 -2.23
N ALA A 346 21.74 -7.99 -3.52
CA ALA A 346 20.49 -8.57 -4.04
C ALA A 346 20.37 -10.07 -3.75
N GLU A 347 21.37 -10.84 -4.11
CA GLU A 347 21.41 -12.29 -3.90
C GLU A 347 21.47 -12.66 -2.40
N PRO A 348 22.37 -12.10 -1.56
CA PRO A 348 22.36 -12.31 -0.12
C PRO A 348 21.03 -11.95 0.54
N ILE A 349 20.42 -10.83 0.18
CA ILE A 349 19.10 -10.43 0.71
C ILE A 349 18.07 -11.53 0.42
N CYS A 350 17.95 -11.97 -0.83
CA CYS A 350 16.99 -13.01 -1.22
C CYS A 350 17.29 -14.36 -0.55
N LYS A 351 18.57 -14.72 -0.41
CA LYS A 351 18.99 -15.92 0.29
C LYS A 351 18.61 -15.89 1.77
N TYR A 352 18.97 -14.80 2.49
CA TYR A 352 18.71 -14.73 3.93
C TYR A 352 17.27 -14.40 4.28
N MET A 353 16.54 -13.69 3.42
CA MET A 353 15.11 -13.41 3.67
C MET A 353 14.21 -14.58 3.26
N TYR A 354 14.47 -15.21 2.11
CA TYR A 354 13.53 -16.16 1.50
C TYR A 354 14.11 -17.56 1.24
N ASN A 355 15.39 -17.74 1.48
CA ASN A 355 16.12 -18.96 1.11
C ASN A 355 16.11 -19.26 -0.41
N GLN A 356 16.05 -18.20 -1.24
CA GLN A 356 15.97 -18.26 -2.71
C GLN A 356 16.93 -17.24 -3.33
N PRO A 357 18.22 -17.56 -3.48
CA PRO A 357 19.21 -16.62 -4.04
C PRO A 357 18.94 -16.26 -5.50
N ASP A 358 18.38 -17.19 -6.29
CA ASP A 358 18.18 -17.04 -7.74
C ASP A 358 17.26 -15.88 -8.12
N ILE A 359 16.28 -15.54 -7.26
CA ILE A 359 15.41 -14.38 -7.50
C ILE A 359 16.12 -13.05 -7.32
N GLY A 360 17.35 -13.05 -6.80
CA GLY A 360 18.17 -11.85 -6.59
C GLY A 360 18.41 -11.05 -7.87
N ILE A 361 18.42 -11.71 -9.04
CA ILE A 361 18.54 -11.01 -10.33
C ILE A 361 17.40 -10.02 -10.55
N MET A 362 16.16 -10.37 -10.18
CA MET A 362 15.01 -9.45 -10.29
C MET A 362 15.20 -8.24 -9.38
N LEU A 363 15.64 -8.47 -8.13
CA LEU A 363 15.90 -7.39 -7.18
C LEU A 363 17.03 -6.48 -7.68
N LYS A 364 18.10 -7.05 -8.20
CA LYS A 364 19.24 -6.31 -8.76
C LYS A 364 18.83 -5.43 -9.94
N MET A 365 17.96 -5.92 -10.81
CA MET A 365 17.42 -5.15 -11.94
C MET A 365 16.48 -4.03 -11.51
N MET A 366 15.72 -4.20 -10.43
CA MET A 366 14.75 -3.21 -9.95
C MET A 366 15.35 -2.19 -8.98
N ALA A 367 16.43 -2.52 -8.28
CA ALA A 367 17.04 -1.68 -7.26
C ALA A 367 17.45 -0.27 -7.74
N PRO A 368 18.06 -0.07 -8.92
CA PRO A 368 18.40 1.28 -9.41
C PRO A 368 17.16 2.13 -9.67
N VAL A 369 16.05 1.49 -10.06
CA VAL A 369 14.79 2.16 -10.38
C VAL A 369 13.98 2.49 -9.13
N ALA A 370 14.30 1.91 -7.99
CA ALA A 370 13.63 2.15 -6.71
C ALA A 370 13.60 3.64 -6.33
N LEU A 371 14.65 4.39 -6.64
CA LEU A 371 14.70 5.84 -6.38
C LEU A 371 13.57 6.60 -7.06
N PHE A 372 13.20 6.20 -8.27
CA PHE A 372 12.08 6.79 -8.98
C PHE A 372 10.75 6.53 -8.27
N ILE A 373 10.56 5.34 -7.68
CA ILE A 373 9.36 5.04 -6.87
C ILE A 373 9.26 6.00 -5.68
N TYR A 374 10.40 6.27 -5.01
CA TYR A 374 10.41 7.12 -3.82
C TYR A 374 10.11 8.58 -4.15
N PHE A 375 10.37 9.03 -5.38
CA PHE A 375 9.97 10.35 -5.86
C PHE A 375 8.50 10.46 -6.26
N GLN A 376 7.86 9.35 -6.64
CA GLN A 376 6.46 9.39 -7.11
C GLN A 376 5.50 9.96 -6.07
N ALA A 377 5.65 9.55 -4.79
CA ALA A 377 4.74 9.98 -3.73
C ALA A 377 4.79 11.51 -3.48
N PRO A 378 5.96 12.18 -3.33
CA PRO A 378 6.04 13.63 -3.24
C PRO A 378 5.56 14.38 -4.49
N LEU A 379 5.86 13.88 -5.68
CA LEU A 379 5.42 14.51 -6.94
C LEU A 379 3.89 14.42 -7.10
N GLN A 380 3.31 13.27 -6.79
CA GLN A 380 1.87 13.09 -6.81
C GLN A 380 1.16 13.96 -5.77
N ALA A 381 1.72 14.07 -4.56
CA ALA A 381 1.24 14.95 -3.51
C ALA A 381 1.25 16.42 -3.95
N ALA A 382 2.31 16.85 -4.63
CA ALA A 382 2.41 18.20 -5.16
C ALA A 382 1.34 18.48 -6.24
N LEU A 383 1.12 17.55 -7.17
CA LEU A 383 0.04 17.68 -8.17
C LEU A 383 -1.35 17.76 -7.53
N GLN A 384 -1.59 16.99 -6.46
CA GLN A 384 -2.84 17.06 -5.71
C GLN A 384 -3.00 18.39 -4.98
N ALA A 385 -1.94 18.89 -4.33
CA ALA A 385 -1.94 20.16 -3.62
C ALA A 385 -2.14 21.38 -4.52
N LEU A 386 -1.77 21.26 -5.79
CA LEU A 386 -1.92 22.29 -6.83
C LEU A 386 -3.21 22.17 -7.64
N ASP A 387 -4.21 21.43 -7.13
CA ASP A 387 -5.50 21.19 -7.79
C ASP A 387 -5.38 20.56 -9.20
N LYS A 388 -4.35 19.74 -9.43
CA LYS A 388 -4.12 19.01 -10.68
C LYS A 388 -4.13 17.47 -10.52
N PRO A 389 -5.06 16.87 -9.75
CA PRO A 389 -5.11 15.41 -9.58
C PRO A 389 -5.40 14.70 -10.91
N GLY A 390 -6.10 15.36 -11.85
CA GLY A 390 -6.34 14.81 -13.19
C GLY A 390 -5.05 14.59 -13.98
N SER A 391 -4.07 15.49 -13.86
CA SER A 391 -2.74 15.29 -14.49
C SER A 391 -2.02 14.09 -13.91
N ALA A 392 -2.09 13.88 -12.59
CA ALA A 392 -1.52 12.71 -11.94
C ALA A 392 -2.19 11.41 -12.44
N LEU A 393 -3.52 11.41 -12.60
CA LEU A 393 -4.28 10.29 -13.12
C LEU A 393 -3.89 9.95 -14.56
N VAL A 394 -3.84 10.94 -15.45
CA VAL A 394 -3.46 10.76 -16.87
C VAL A 394 -2.04 10.20 -16.98
N ASN A 395 -1.07 10.76 -16.22
CA ASN A 395 0.30 10.28 -16.22
C ASN A 395 0.40 8.81 -15.79
N THR A 396 -0.36 8.43 -14.75
CA THR A 396 -0.42 7.04 -14.26
C THR A 396 -1.07 6.11 -15.30
N LEU A 397 -2.13 6.59 -15.99
CA LEU A 397 -2.80 5.81 -17.01
C LEU A 397 -1.89 5.55 -18.22
N ILE A 398 -1.16 6.58 -18.69
CA ILE A 398 -0.19 6.43 -19.78
C ILE A 398 0.87 5.39 -19.40
N GLY A 399 1.45 5.50 -18.19
CA GLY A 399 2.41 4.53 -17.70
C GLY A 399 1.83 3.11 -17.63
N ALA A 400 0.60 2.96 -17.14
CA ALA A 400 -0.08 1.67 -17.08
C ALA A 400 -0.27 1.05 -18.47
N CYS A 401 -0.73 1.82 -19.45
CA CYS A 401 -0.90 1.32 -20.84
C CYS A 401 0.44 0.86 -21.42
N VAL A 402 1.49 1.68 -21.30
CA VAL A 402 2.83 1.31 -21.80
C VAL A 402 3.35 0.06 -21.10
N LYS A 403 3.17 -0.05 -19.78
CA LYS A 403 3.55 -1.24 -19.02
C LYS A 403 2.87 -2.50 -19.53
N LEU A 404 1.55 -2.47 -19.71
CA LEU A 404 0.78 -3.64 -20.16
C LEU A 404 1.22 -4.09 -21.55
N ILE A 405 1.45 -3.16 -22.47
CA ILE A 405 1.95 -3.45 -23.82
C ILE A 405 3.35 -4.09 -23.73
N LEU A 406 4.25 -3.52 -22.94
CA LEU A 406 5.61 -4.03 -22.78
C LEU A 406 5.64 -5.39 -22.09
N ILE A 407 4.77 -5.66 -21.08
CA ILE A 407 4.67 -6.99 -20.47
C ILE A 407 4.33 -8.02 -21.54
N TYR A 408 3.27 -7.78 -22.30
CA TYR A 408 2.86 -8.69 -23.36
C TYR A 408 4.00 -8.95 -24.38
N TRP A 409 4.67 -7.90 -24.82
CA TRP A 409 5.70 -8.00 -25.85
C TRP A 409 7.02 -8.62 -25.36
N LEU A 410 7.47 -8.30 -24.13
CA LEU A 410 8.75 -8.76 -23.59
C LEU A 410 8.62 -10.10 -22.86
N ALA A 411 7.59 -10.28 -22.03
CA ALA A 411 7.46 -11.49 -21.24
C ALA A 411 6.97 -12.71 -22.05
N SER A 412 6.42 -12.49 -23.24
CA SER A 412 6.05 -13.58 -24.16
C SER A 412 7.25 -14.17 -24.93
N LYS A 413 8.44 -13.56 -24.81
CA LYS A 413 9.64 -14.09 -25.44
C LYS A 413 10.26 -15.19 -24.59
N PRO A 414 10.52 -16.41 -25.12
CA PRO A 414 11.08 -17.52 -24.34
C PRO A 414 12.41 -17.19 -23.65
N ASP A 415 13.27 -16.41 -24.32
CA ASP A 415 14.61 -16.06 -23.80
C ASP A 415 14.57 -15.05 -22.67
N ILE A 416 13.49 -14.27 -22.53
CA ILE A 416 13.38 -13.18 -21.55
C ILE A 416 12.45 -13.55 -20.40
N GLY A 417 11.26 -14.10 -20.73
CA GLY A 417 10.29 -14.56 -19.75
C GLY A 417 9.96 -13.50 -18.67
N ILE A 418 10.02 -13.88 -17.41
CA ILE A 418 9.68 -13.00 -16.26
C ILE A 418 10.54 -11.73 -16.19
N LEU A 419 11.79 -11.78 -16.67
CA LEU A 419 12.64 -10.58 -16.70
C LEU A 419 12.10 -9.52 -17.64
N GLY A 420 11.34 -9.92 -18.68
CA GLY A 420 10.59 -9.00 -19.53
C GLY A 420 9.50 -8.24 -18.78
N ALA A 421 8.79 -8.90 -17.86
CA ALA A 421 7.83 -8.24 -16.97
C ALA A 421 8.53 -7.28 -16.01
N VAL A 422 9.69 -7.67 -15.45
CA VAL A 422 10.53 -6.80 -14.60
C VAL A 422 10.96 -5.54 -15.35
N LEU A 423 11.44 -5.67 -16.59
CA LEU A 423 11.81 -4.55 -17.45
C LEU A 423 10.62 -3.63 -17.73
N ALA A 424 9.46 -4.19 -18.06
CA ALA A 424 8.23 -3.42 -18.31
C ALA A 424 7.80 -2.61 -17.07
N ILE A 425 7.88 -3.20 -15.88
CA ILE A 425 7.61 -2.52 -14.60
C ILE A 425 8.63 -1.41 -14.36
N ASN A 426 9.91 -1.66 -14.62
CA ASN A 426 10.96 -0.65 -14.49
C ASN A 426 10.73 0.55 -15.42
N VAL A 427 10.41 0.30 -16.69
CA VAL A 427 10.06 1.36 -17.65
C VAL A 427 8.84 2.16 -17.17
N ASN A 428 7.81 1.49 -16.68
CA ASN A 428 6.63 2.15 -16.13
C ASN A 428 6.97 3.07 -14.93
N ILE A 429 7.79 2.60 -14.00
CA ILE A 429 8.21 3.39 -12.82
C ILE A 429 8.92 4.67 -13.27
N VAL A 430 9.89 4.54 -14.18
CA VAL A 430 10.63 5.68 -14.71
C VAL A 430 9.72 6.63 -15.47
N LEU A 431 8.88 6.09 -16.37
CA LEU A 431 7.97 6.87 -17.21
C LEU A 431 6.97 7.68 -16.36
N ILE A 432 6.28 7.06 -15.40
CA ILE A 432 5.35 7.77 -14.51
C ILE A 432 6.06 8.88 -13.74
N THR A 433 7.25 8.61 -13.21
CA THR A 433 8.02 9.61 -12.46
C THR A 433 8.40 10.79 -13.34
N LEU A 434 8.87 10.53 -14.56
CA LEU A 434 9.22 11.58 -15.53
C LEU A 434 8.00 12.39 -15.97
N LEU A 435 6.85 11.74 -16.18
CA LEU A 435 5.60 12.43 -16.52
C LEU A 435 5.11 13.32 -15.37
N HIS A 436 5.16 12.83 -14.12
CA HIS A 436 4.83 13.65 -12.95
C HIS A 436 5.82 14.82 -12.82
N TRP A 437 7.10 14.56 -12.97
CA TRP A 437 8.14 15.59 -12.97
C TRP A 437 7.88 16.66 -14.04
N ARG A 438 7.65 16.25 -15.29
CA ARG A 438 7.32 17.18 -16.39
C ARG A 438 6.08 18.02 -16.09
N SER A 439 5.06 17.42 -15.49
CA SER A 439 3.84 18.13 -15.09
C SER A 439 4.14 19.20 -14.04
N ILE A 440 4.97 18.90 -13.03
CA ILE A 440 5.39 19.86 -12.00
C ILE A 440 6.26 20.98 -12.57
N VAL A 441 7.23 20.64 -13.43
CA VAL A 441 8.09 21.63 -14.08
C VAL A 441 7.27 22.63 -14.90
N ARG A 442 6.28 22.14 -15.66
CA ARG A 442 5.39 23.01 -16.45
C ARG A 442 4.49 23.91 -15.61
N LEU A 443 4.03 23.42 -14.44
CA LEU A 443 3.13 24.16 -13.56
C LEU A 443 3.83 25.22 -12.72
N LEU A 444 5.05 24.93 -12.27
CA LEU A 444 5.77 25.73 -11.29
C LEU A 444 7.04 26.38 -11.84
N ASN A 445 7.46 26.09 -13.07
CA ASN A 445 8.82 26.38 -13.55
C ASN A 445 9.91 25.88 -12.57
N PHE A 446 9.64 24.73 -11.93
CA PHE A 446 10.46 24.17 -10.87
C PHE A 446 11.82 23.74 -11.42
N ARG A 447 12.89 24.24 -10.79
CA ARG A 447 14.27 23.81 -11.06
C ARG A 447 14.81 23.10 -9.84
N MET A 448 15.31 21.88 -10.06
CA MET A 448 15.90 21.09 -9.00
C MET A 448 17.39 21.43 -8.84
N GLN A 449 17.88 21.45 -7.61
CA GLN A 449 19.31 21.62 -7.35
C GLN A 449 20.03 20.31 -7.62
N ILE A 450 20.70 20.23 -8.77
CA ILE A 450 21.41 19.03 -9.22
C ILE A 450 22.57 18.66 -8.29
N THR A 451 23.14 19.64 -7.59
CA THR A 451 24.24 19.45 -6.63
C THR A 451 23.92 18.44 -5.53
N ASP A 452 22.69 18.44 -5.00
CA ASP A 452 22.28 17.50 -3.96
C ASP A 452 22.22 16.05 -4.49
N PHE A 453 21.78 15.89 -5.75
CA PHE A 453 21.77 14.58 -6.42
C PHE A 453 23.18 14.05 -6.64
N PHE A 454 24.08 14.89 -7.10
CA PHE A 454 25.46 14.49 -7.32
C PHE A 454 26.16 14.08 -6.02
N LYS A 455 25.95 14.83 -4.94
CA LYS A 455 26.47 14.48 -3.62
C LYS A 455 25.93 13.13 -3.13
N VAL A 456 24.62 12.90 -3.28
CA VAL A 456 24.01 11.61 -2.89
C VAL A 456 24.55 10.49 -3.77
N LEU A 457 24.73 10.71 -5.07
CA LEU A 457 25.30 9.72 -5.98
C LEU A 457 26.73 9.31 -5.54
N VAL A 458 27.57 10.26 -5.18
CA VAL A 458 28.90 9.98 -4.64
C VAL A 458 28.83 9.16 -3.35
N ALA A 459 27.93 9.53 -2.41
CA ALA A 459 27.71 8.77 -1.19
C ALA A 459 27.23 7.34 -1.48
N MET A 460 26.35 7.15 -2.47
CA MET A 460 25.88 5.85 -2.94
C MET A 460 27.02 4.97 -3.46
N VAL A 461 27.87 5.54 -4.32
CA VAL A 461 29.01 4.80 -4.91
C VAL A 461 29.97 4.34 -3.82
N ILE A 462 30.38 5.26 -2.93
CA ILE A 462 31.32 4.93 -1.85
C ILE A 462 30.71 3.90 -0.89
N SER A 463 29.45 4.08 -0.48
CA SER A 463 28.73 3.12 0.35
C SER A 463 28.61 1.77 -0.35
N GLY A 464 28.33 1.74 -1.64
CA GLY A 464 28.22 0.52 -2.44
C GLY A 464 29.54 -0.24 -2.53
N ILE A 465 30.65 0.47 -2.76
CA ILE A 465 32.01 -0.12 -2.78
C ILE A 465 32.33 -0.70 -1.40
N SER A 466 32.12 0.06 -0.32
CA SER A 466 32.38 -0.39 1.04
C SER A 466 31.55 -1.64 1.40
N CYS A 467 30.27 -1.63 1.02
CA CYS A 467 29.35 -2.75 1.21
C CYS A 467 29.83 -4.00 0.43
N TYR A 468 30.20 -3.83 -0.85
CA TYR A 468 30.70 -4.90 -1.70
C TYR A 468 31.98 -5.51 -1.14
N LEU A 469 32.96 -4.68 -0.79
CA LEU A 469 34.22 -5.16 -0.20
C LEU A 469 33.97 -5.94 1.09
N THR A 470 33.15 -5.43 1.99
CA THR A 470 32.82 -6.10 3.26
C THR A 470 32.13 -7.45 3.04
N MET A 471 31.27 -7.57 2.03
CA MET A 471 30.53 -8.81 1.74
C MET A 471 31.42 -9.87 1.10
N TYR A 472 32.24 -9.49 0.12
CA TYR A 472 32.95 -10.42 -0.74
C TYR A 472 34.43 -10.65 -0.36
N MET A 473 35.02 -9.81 0.50
CA MET A 473 36.31 -10.11 1.11
C MET A 473 36.18 -11.25 2.15
N ASN A 474 37.06 -12.22 2.10
CA ASN A 474 37.03 -13.40 2.99
C ASN A 474 37.61 -13.13 4.39
N TRP A 475 37.12 -12.10 5.08
CA TRP A 475 37.57 -11.74 6.43
C TRP A 475 36.89 -12.57 7.56
N SER A 476 35.80 -13.25 7.28
CA SER A 476 35.07 -14.12 8.21
C SER A 476 34.61 -15.39 7.51
N GLY A 477 34.72 -16.54 8.18
CA GLY A 477 34.20 -17.83 7.70
C GLY A 477 32.66 -17.94 7.75
N ILE A 478 31.96 -16.99 8.40
CA ILE A 478 30.52 -17.04 8.58
C ILE A 478 29.85 -16.09 7.57
N PRO A 479 29.17 -16.60 6.51
CA PRO A 479 28.58 -15.75 5.47
C PRO A 479 27.49 -14.79 5.99
N LEU A 480 26.72 -15.21 7.00
CA LEU A 480 25.71 -14.36 7.64
C LEU A 480 26.35 -13.14 8.33
N LEU A 481 27.49 -13.34 9.00
CA LEU A 481 28.21 -12.24 9.65
C LEU A 481 28.72 -11.24 8.62
N ARG A 482 29.25 -11.73 7.48
CA ARG A 482 29.65 -10.88 6.34
C ARG A 482 28.49 -10.06 5.81
N PHE A 483 27.31 -10.67 5.65
CA PHE A 483 26.10 -9.99 5.19
C PHE A 483 25.66 -8.89 6.16
N LEU A 484 25.54 -9.21 7.46
CA LEU A 484 25.12 -8.23 8.47
C LEU A 484 26.10 -7.07 8.60
N SER A 485 27.39 -7.36 8.58
CA SER A 485 28.43 -6.32 8.62
C SER A 485 28.47 -5.49 7.34
N ALA A 486 28.25 -6.07 6.17
CA ALA A 486 28.14 -5.32 4.92
C ALA A 486 26.94 -4.35 4.93
N CYS A 487 25.79 -4.77 5.46
CA CYS A 487 24.64 -3.89 5.67
C CYS A 487 24.98 -2.74 6.62
N LEU A 488 25.63 -3.05 7.75
CA LEU A 488 26.00 -2.06 8.75
C LEU A 488 27.05 -1.08 8.22
N VAL A 489 28.13 -1.56 7.64
CA VAL A 489 29.22 -0.74 7.08
C VAL A 489 28.68 0.13 5.94
N GLY A 490 27.91 -0.44 5.00
CA GLY A 490 27.29 0.33 3.92
C GLY A 490 26.41 1.45 4.45
N GLY A 491 25.56 1.15 5.45
CA GLY A 491 24.70 2.14 6.09
C GLY A 491 25.48 3.23 6.83
N VAL A 492 26.48 2.87 7.64
CA VAL A 492 27.30 3.82 8.40
C VAL A 492 28.09 4.73 7.46
N VAL A 493 28.76 4.15 6.46
CA VAL A 493 29.53 4.91 5.45
C VAL A 493 28.61 5.89 4.71
N TYR A 494 27.39 5.45 4.31
CA TYR A 494 26.43 6.33 3.67
C TYR A 494 26.06 7.52 4.56
N VAL A 495 25.66 7.27 5.82
CA VAL A 495 25.28 8.32 6.77
C VAL A 495 26.45 9.26 7.03
N LEU A 496 27.67 8.75 7.16
CA LEU A 496 28.87 9.56 7.36
C LEU A 496 29.10 10.53 6.19
N PHE A 497 29.01 10.05 4.93
CA PHE A 497 29.18 10.89 3.76
C PHE A 497 28.07 11.92 3.59
N ILE A 498 26.81 11.56 3.86
CA ILE A 498 25.69 12.50 3.86
C ILE A 498 25.91 13.61 4.89
N TRP A 499 26.42 13.26 6.07
CA TRP A 499 26.76 14.23 7.11
C TRP A 499 27.95 15.14 6.72
N LEU A 500 29.03 14.56 6.20
CA LEU A 500 30.21 15.32 5.73
C LEU A 500 29.85 16.29 4.60
N MET A 501 28.98 15.90 3.68
CA MET A 501 28.52 16.73 2.57
C MET A 501 27.45 17.76 2.96
N ARG A 502 27.08 17.83 4.27
CA ARG A 502 26.08 18.75 4.83
C ARG A 502 24.72 18.67 4.12
N LEU A 503 24.33 17.46 3.72
CA LEU A 503 23.02 17.21 3.11
C LEU A 503 21.88 17.16 4.12
N ILE A 504 22.18 16.85 5.40
CA ILE A 504 21.24 16.95 6.52
C ILE A 504 21.45 18.30 7.18
N LEU A 505 20.48 19.20 7.02
CA LEU A 505 20.52 20.50 7.67
C LEU A 505 20.11 20.36 9.15
N PRO A 506 20.70 21.15 10.07
CA PRO A 506 20.29 21.17 11.49
C PRO A 506 18.80 21.46 11.68
N SER A 507 18.21 22.21 10.75
CA SER A 507 16.76 22.46 10.70
C SER A 507 15.92 21.21 10.43
N ASP A 508 16.43 20.24 9.69
CA ASP A 508 15.73 18.99 9.39
C ASP A 508 15.74 18.08 10.63
N VAL A 509 16.87 18.02 11.33
CA VAL A 509 17.04 17.26 12.59
C VAL A 509 16.17 17.86 13.70
N SER A 510 16.16 19.17 13.88
CA SER A 510 15.37 19.85 14.90
C SER A 510 13.86 19.66 14.67
N ARG A 511 13.41 19.61 13.41
CA ARG A 511 12.01 19.28 13.07
C ARG A 511 11.65 17.84 13.38
N LEU A 512 12.52 16.88 13.09
CA LEU A 512 12.31 15.47 13.45
C LEU A 512 12.25 15.27 14.97
N ILE A 513 13.13 15.91 15.72
CA ILE A 513 13.14 15.87 17.20
C ILE A 513 11.87 16.53 17.76
N ASN A 514 11.44 17.65 17.20
CA ASN A 514 10.23 18.37 17.65
C ASN A 514 8.95 17.60 17.30
N LEU A 515 8.91 16.88 16.17
CA LEU A 515 7.83 15.94 15.83
C LEU A 515 7.82 14.77 16.83
N GLY A 516 8.97 14.19 17.14
CA GLY A 516 9.09 13.13 18.15
C GLY A 516 8.64 13.61 19.55
N LYS A 517 9.03 14.80 19.97
CA LYS A 517 8.59 15.39 21.25
C LYS A 517 7.09 15.69 21.30
N LYS A 518 6.47 16.09 20.17
CA LYS A 518 5.01 16.28 20.08
C LYS A 518 4.23 14.95 20.09
N ILE A 519 4.84 13.86 19.71
CA ILE A 519 4.24 12.51 19.74
C ILE A 519 4.34 11.93 21.15
N ILE A 520 5.42 12.19 21.87
CA ILE A 520 5.71 11.61 23.20
C ILE A 520 5.10 12.44 24.35
N ARG A 521 4.85 13.74 24.17
CA ARG A 521 4.14 14.55 25.18
C ARG A 521 2.64 14.59 24.84
N PRO A 522 1.78 14.00 25.74
CA PRO A 522 0.33 13.97 25.59
C PRO A 522 -0.30 15.37 25.62
#